data_4296a19d8beb71db24865642f412a5c7
#
_entry.id   4296a19d8beb71db24865642f412a5c7
#
_cell.length_a   1.000
_cell.length_b   1.000
_cell.length_c   1.000
_cell.angle_alpha   90.00
_cell.angle_beta   90.00
_cell.angle_gamma   90.00
#
_symmetry.space_group_name_H-M   'P 1'
#
loop_
_entity.id
_entity.type
_entity.pdbx_description
1 polymer ?
#
loop_
_entity_poly.entity_id
_entity_poly.type
_entity_poly.pdbx_seq_one_letter_code
_entity_poly.pdbx_strand_id
1 'polypeptide(L)'
;EDGVGAGIRSLRARDVVRSGEAGLDAFAHSLGAIHQKLAGAGAPLLCTVADDPNIQSASEAAAQSTGTLPMTTHAGIALDPVRAAIQEMWVTNTQVNFCAKAYPTVPSGHTDAPALSVLAAFLRNGFLHRTIREQGGAYGGGASHDPTIAAFRFLSYRDPRLVETLEDFDASIAWLLETQHEQLALEEAILSVMASLDKPGSPAGEAKRDFHERLFGRTAEHRRLLRAGIVGTTLDDLRRVAETYLKPELASTAVITHTAGADIVKERQLPLTRQDLL
;
A
#
# COMPACT_ATOMS: atom_id res chain seq x y z
N GLU A 1 7.21 2.21 -0.48
CA GLU A 1 7.12 0.72 -0.44
C GLU A 1 8.19 0.06 -1.30
N ASP A 2 8.34 0.45 -2.56
CA ASP A 2 9.31 -0.19 -3.47
C ASP A 2 10.77 0.01 -3.03
N GLY A 3 11.10 1.13 -2.42
CA GLY A 3 12.45 1.45 -1.95
C GLY A 3 12.91 0.57 -0.78
N VAL A 4 12.09 0.42 0.26
CA VAL A 4 12.41 -0.43 1.42
C VAL A 4 12.40 -1.90 1.04
N GLY A 5 11.41 -2.35 0.29
CA GLY A 5 11.37 -3.73 -0.22
C GLY A 5 12.55 -4.08 -1.12
N ALA A 6 12.98 -3.15 -1.98
CA ALA A 6 14.18 -3.32 -2.82
C ALA A 6 15.44 -3.37 -1.96
N GLY A 7 15.54 -2.50 -0.93
CA GLY A 7 16.65 -2.49 0.02
C GLY A 7 16.78 -3.80 0.79
N ILE A 8 15.68 -4.30 1.36
CA ILE A 8 15.68 -5.59 2.08
C ILE A 8 16.07 -6.74 1.15
N ARG A 9 15.55 -6.77 -0.09
CA ARG A 9 15.94 -7.77 -1.08
C ARG A 9 17.42 -7.69 -1.41
N SER A 10 17.98 -6.47 -1.57
CA SER A 10 19.40 -6.26 -1.86
C SER A 10 20.29 -6.70 -0.70
N LEU A 11 19.91 -6.45 0.55
CA LEU A 11 20.63 -6.92 1.73
C LEU A 11 20.67 -8.45 1.78
N ARG A 12 19.52 -9.10 1.59
CA ARG A 12 19.45 -10.57 1.56
C ARG A 12 20.27 -11.17 0.42
N ALA A 13 20.17 -10.60 -0.79
CA ALA A 13 20.98 -11.04 -1.92
C ALA A 13 22.49 -10.87 -1.65
N ARG A 14 22.90 -9.75 -1.06
CA ARG A 14 24.29 -9.52 -0.64
C ARG A 14 24.77 -10.56 0.38
N ASP A 15 23.97 -10.87 1.37
CA ASP A 15 24.35 -11.84 2.41
C ASP A 15 24.46 -13.26 1.84
N VAL A 16 23.59 -13.63 0.91
CA VAL A 16 23.70 -14.89 0.17
C VAL A 16 24.99 -14.93 -0.64
N VAL A 17 25.32 -13.87 -1.40
CA VAL A 17 26.57 -13.80 -2.17
C VAL A 17 27.80 -13.87 -1.26
N ARG A 18 27.78 -13.23 -0.10
CA ARG A 18 28.88 -13.26 0.89
C ARG A 18 29.05 -14.64 1.53
N SER A 19 28.02 -15.45 1.58
CA SER A 19 28.10 -16.84 2.12
C SER A 19 28.76 -17.84 1.18
N GLY A 20 29.19 -17.42 -0.03
CA GLY A 20 29.89 -18.23 -1.00
C GLY A 20 29.01 -19.26 -1.72
N GLU A 21 29.65 -20.25 -2.39
CA GLU A 21 28.93 -21.27 -3.20
C GLU A 21 27.89 -22.05 -2.37
N ALA A 22 28.25 -22.49 -1.18
CA ALA A 22 27.33 -23.23 -0.30
C ALA A 22 26.08 -22.43 0.07
N GLY A 23 26.22 -21.11 0.27
CA GLY A 23 25.08 -20.21 0.52
C GLY A 23 24.21 -20.02 -0.72
N LEU A 24 24.81 -19.92 -1.89
CA LEU A 24 24.09 -19.84 -3.17
C LEU A 24 23.32 -21.13 -3.46
N ASP A 25 23.93 -22.29 -3.24
CA ASP A 25 23.27 -23.58 -3.42
C ASP A 25 22.07 -23.76 -2.45
N ALA A 26 22.26 -23.41 -1.19
CA ALA A 26 21.17 -23.44 -0.19
C ALA A 26 20.02 -22.51 -0.58
N PHE A 27 20.33 -21.31 -1.08
CA PHE A 27 19.34 -20.37 -1.55
C PHE A 27 18.61 -20.88 -2.81
N ALA A 28 19.34 -21.41 -3.80
CA ALA A 28 18.76 -22.00 -5.00
C ALA A 28 17.84 -23.19 -4.65
N HIS A 29 18.26 -24.05 -3.73
CA HIS A 29 17.44 -25.15 -3.24
C HIS A 29 16.13 -24.64 -2.57
N SER A 30 16.23 -23.62 -1.76
CA SER A 30 15.07 -23.01 -1.10
C SER A 30 14.09 -22.40 -2.11
N LEU A 31 14.59 -21.70 -3.13
CA LEU A 31 13.78 -21.18 -4.22
C LEU A 31 13.12 -22.29 -5.03
N GLY A 32 13.84 -23.36 -5.33
CA GLY A 32 13.31 -24.56 -5.99
C GLY A 32 12.18 -25.21 -5.19
N ALA A 33 12.35 -25.35 -3.89
CA ALA A 33 11.33 -25.90 -3.00
C ALA A 33 10.05 -25.00 -2.95
N ILE A 34 10.24 -23.68 -2.89
CA ILE A 34 9.10 -22.72 -2.94
C ILE A 34 8.40 -22.83 -4.31
N HIS A 35 9.17 -22.86 -5.40
CA HIS A 35 8.63 -23.00 -6.77
C HIS A 35 7.79 -24.27 -6.90
N GLN A 36 8.32 -25.41 -6.45
CA GLN A 36 7.59 -26.69 -6.49
C GLN A 36 6.29 -26.64 -5.67
N LYS A 37 6.33 -26.04 -4.47
CA LYS A 37 5.13 -25.85 -3.65
C LYS A 37 4.10 -24.96 -4.35
N LEU A 38 4.51 -23.85 -4.96
CA LEU A 38 3.61 -22.95 -5.66
C LEU A 38 3.04 -23.59 -6.93
N ALA A 39 3.88 -24.23 -7.73
CA ALA A 39 3.45 -24.92 -8.96
C ALA A 39 2.55 -26.13 -8.69
N GLY A 40 2.77 -26.82 -7.54
CA GLY A 40 1.94 -27.95 -7.09
C GLY A 40 0.70 -27.57 -6.31
N ALA A 41 0.52 -26.30 -6.06
CA ALA A 41 -0.43 -25.80 -5.09
C ALA A 41 -1.89 -25.65 -5.61
N GLY A 42 -2.27 -26.06 -6.80
CA GLY A 42 -3.65 -26.16 -7.37
C GLY A 42 -3.76 -25.76 -8.82
N ALA A 43 -4.98 -25.86 -9.33
CA ALA A 43 -5.28 -25.50 -10.69
C ALA A 43 -4.97 -24.01 -10.93
N PRO A 44 -4.15 -23.66 -11.93
CA PRO A 44 -3.90 -22.28 -12.26
C PRO A 44 -5.18 -21.60 -12.75
N LEU A 45 -5.42 -20.37 -12.28
CA LEU A 45 -6.46 -19.52 -12.82
C LEU A 45 -5.86 -18.69 -13.96
N LEU A 46 -6.44 -18.81 -15.15
CA LEU A 46 -5.95 -18.14 -16.36
C LEU A 46 -6.84 -16.96 -16.69
N CYS A 47 -6.22 -15.83 -16.98
CA CYS A 47 -6.88 -14.67 -17.56
C CYS A 47 -6.28 -14.41 -18.94
N THR A 48 -7.06 -14.71 -19.99
CA THR A 48 -6.67 -14.45 -21.36
C THR A 48 -7.37 -13.21 -21.88
N VAL A 49 -6.62 -12.29 -22.46
CA VAL A 49 -7.15 -11.07 -23.08
C VAL A 49 -6.60 -10.97 -24.50
N ALA A 50 -7.47 -11.03 -25.47
CA ALA A 50 -7.15 -10.88 -26.88
C ALA A 50 -8.34 -10.28 -27.63
N ASP A 51 -8.17 -9.90 -28.88
CA ASP A 51 -9.24 -9.55 -29.80
C ASP A 51 -10.04 -10.79 -30.23
N ASP A 52 -11.26 -10.59 -30.71
CA ASP A 52 -12.19 -11.67 -31.04
C ASP A 52 -11.60 -12.76 -31.97
N PRO A 53 -10.80 -12.43 -33.00
CA PRO A 53 -10.21 -13.46 -33.86
C PRO A 53 -9.17 -14.34 -33.16
N ASN A 54 -8.51 -13.83 -32.13
CA ASN A 54 -7.36 -14.46 -31.47
C ASN A 54 -7.66 -15.05 -30.10
N ILE A 55 -8.81 -14.74 -29.48
CA ILE A 55 -9.12 -15.14 -28.09
C ILE A 55 -9.14 -16.65 -27.92
N GLN A 56 -9.67 -17.39 -28.90
CA GLN A 56 -9.76 -18.84 -28.81
C GLN A 56 -8.36 -19.47 -28.87
N SER A 57 -7.54 -19.12 -29.85
CA SER A 57 -6.18 -19.66 -30.01
C SER A 57 -5.27 -19.29 -28.84
N ALA A 58 -5.38 -18.06 -28.33
CA ALA A 58 -4.65 -17.62 -27.16
C ALA A 58 -5.05 -18.40 -25.89
N SER A 59 -6.35 -18.67 -25.72
CA SER A 59 -6.88 -19.45 -24.59
C SER A 59 -6.44 -20.91 -24.65
N GLU A 60 -6.45 -21.51 -25.84
CA GLU A 60 -5.98 -22.88 -26.08
C GLU A 60 -4.47 -23.00 -25.80
N ALA A 61 -3.67 -22.06 -26.30
CA ALA A 61 -2.23 -22.03 -26.04
C ALA A 61 -1.90 -21.85 -24.54
N ALA A 62 -2.64 -20.97 -23.85
CA ALA A 62 -2.50 -20.79 -22.41
C ALA A 62 -2.86 -22.07 -21.64
N ALA A 63 -3.98 -22.72 -21.99
CA ALA A 63 -4.41 -23.98 -21.39
C ALA A 63 -3.40 -25.12 -21.62
N GLN A 64 -2.84 -25.23 -22.83
CA GLN A 64 -1.80 -26.21 -23.15
C GLN A 64 -0.53 -25.99 -22.35
N SER A 65 -0.07 -24.73 -22.19
CA SER A 65 1.15 -24.40 -21.44
C SER A 65 1.04 -24.69 -19.94
N THR A 66 -0.17 -24.67 -19.40
CA THR A 66 -0.44 -24.93 -17.96
C THR A 66 -0.97 -26.34 -17.69
N GLY A 67 -1.35 -27.09 -18.71
CA GLY A 67 -1.93 -28.44 -18.59
C GLY A 67 -0.99 -29.50 -18.00
N THR A 68 0.31 -29.22 -17.97
CA THR A 68 1.32 -30.08 -17.32
C THR A 68 1.54 -29.77 -15.84
N LEU A 69 0.95 -28.71 -15.32
CA LEU A 69 1.05 -28.36 -13.89
C LEU A 69 0.19 -29.32 -13.05
N PRO A 70 0.73 -29.82 -11.94
CA PRO A 70 -0.03 -30.75 -11.10
C PRO A 70 -1.28 -30.07 -10.55
N MET A 71 -2.43 -30.75 -10.72
CA MET A 71 -3.71 -30.33 -10.19
C MET A 71 -3.90 -30.90 -8.79
N THR A 72 -3.60 -30.11 -7.79
CA THR A 72 -3.85 -30.47 -6.38
C THR A 72 -4.95 -29.60 -5.79
N THR A 73 -5.71 -30.13 -4.86
CA THR A 73 -6.68 -29.34 -4.09
C THR A 73 -5.94 -28.49 -3.06
N HIS A 74 -6.12 -27.18 -3.10
CA HIS A 74 -5.50 -26.28 -2.17
C HIS A 74 -6.18 -26.28 -0.81
N ALA A 75 -5.37 -26.43 0.23
CA ALA A 75 -5.61 -25.68 1.45
C ALA A 75 -4.99 -24.29 1.25
N GLY A 76 -5.80 -23.24 1.28
CA GLY A 76 -5.29 -21.87 1.19
C GLY A 76 -4.20 -21.64 2.26
N ILE A 77 -3.18 -20.85 1.91
CA ILE A 77 -2.19 -20.42 2.89
C ILE A 77 -2.87 -19.41 3.81
N ALA A 78 -3.15 -19.80 5.04
CA ALA A 78 -3.55 -18.88 6.09
C ALA A 78 -2.29 -18.25 6.67
N LEU A 79 -2.13 -16.93 6.50
CA LEU A 79 -1.08 -16.17 7.15
C LEU A 79 -1.72 -15.40 8.31
N ASP A 80 -1.19 -15.59 9.51
CA ASP A 80 -1.59 -14.77 10.64
C ASP A 80 -1.12 -13.34 10.41
N PRO A 81 -2.03 -12.34 10.48
CA PRO A 81 -1.64 -10.94 10.27
C PRO A 81 -0.73 -10.48 11.41
N VAL A 82 0.49 -10.07 11.07
CA VAL A 82 1.40 -9.42 12.03
C VAL A 82 1.03 -7.93 12.08
N ARG A 83 0.50 -7.48 13.23
CA ARG A 83 0.07 -6.10 13.47
C ARG A 83 0.94 -5.40 14.51
N ALA A 84 2.22 -5.73 14.56
CA ALA A 84 3.18 -5.03 15.41
C ALA A 84 3.48 -3.64 14.83
N ALA A 85 3.43 -2.61 15.66
CA ALA A 85 3.90 -1.29 15.28
C ALA A 85 5.41 -1.32 15.07
N ILE A 86 5.88 -0.82 13.93
CA ILE A 86 7.28 -0.79 13.52
C ILE A 86 7.74 0.66 13.45
N GLN A 87 8.90 0.94 14.03
CA GLN A 87 9.52 2.26 14.04
C GLN A 87 10.93 2.11 13.48
N GLU A 88 11.13 2.41 12.20
CA GLU A 88 12.39 2.12 11.50
C GLU A 88 12.89 3.32 10.70
N MET A 89 14.21 3.47 10.69
CA MET A 89 14.92 4.41 9.83
C MET A 89 16.00 3.67 9.05
N TRP A 90 15.93 3.77 7.72
CA TRP A 90 16.84 3.15 6.79
C TRP A 90 17.80 4.20 6.23
N VAL A 91 19.09 4.04 6.54
CA VAL A 91 20.12 4.99 6.11
C VAL A 91 20.79 4.50 4.83
N THR A 92 20.85 5.39 3.83
CA THR A 92 21.46 5.09 2.53
C THR A 92 22.08 6.35 1.92
N ASN A 93 22.78 6.20 0.80
CA ASN A 93 23.33 7.33 0.07
C ASN A 93 22.24 8.00 -0.80
N THR A 94 21.43 8.84 -0.17
CA THR A 94 20.40 9.66 -0.81
C THR A 94 20.57 11.12 -0.42
N GLN A 95 19.97 12.05 -1.18
CA GLN A 95 19.98 13.48 -0.87
C GLN A 95 18.60 13.98 -0.37
N VAL A 96 17.63 13.10 -0.35
CA VAL A 96 16.23 13.40 -0.01
C VAL A 96 15.70 12.33 0.92
N ASN A 97 14.62 12.64 1.61
CA ASN A 97 13.95 11.69 2.50
C ASN A 97 12.71 11.10 1.83
N PHE A 98 12.32 9.93 2.34
CA PHE A 98 11.06 9.26 2.05
C PHE A 98 10.45 8.90 3.39
N CYS A 99 9.34 9.52 3.74
CA CYS A 99 8.67 9.31 5.02
C CYS A 99 7.37 8.56 4.79
N ALA A 100 7.10 7.60 5.64
CA ALA A 100 5.84 6.87 5.66
C ALA A 100 5.38 6.66 7.09
N LYS A 101 4.06 6.81 7.31
CA LYS A 101 3.39 6.45 8.55
C LYS A 101 2.13 5.66 8.20
N ALA A 102 1.92 4.51 8.83
CA ALA A 102 0.82 3.62 8.52
C ALA A 102 0.07 3.19 9.79
N TYR A 103 -1.23 3.04 9.65
CA TYR A 103 -2.14 2.62 10.71
C TYR A 103 -2.92 1.40 10.27
N PRO A 104 -3.08 0.37 11.12
CA PRO A 104 -3.94 -0.75 10.84
C PRO A 104 -5.41 -0.29 10.83
N THR A 105 -6.13 -0.68 9.80
CA THR A 105 -7.54 -0.33 9.63
C THR A 105 -8.38 -1.56 9.29
N VAL A 106 -9.34 -1.41 8.41
CA VAL A 106 -10.32 -2.43 8.06
C VAL A 106 -10.19 -2.87 6.60
N PRO A 107 -10.47 -4.15 6.29
CA PRO A 107 -10.42 -4.66 4.92
C PRO A 107 -11.59 -4.17 4.08
N SER A 108 -11.47 -4.42 2.78
CA SER A 108 -12.56 -4.23 1.82
C SER A 108 -13.81 -5.01 2.26
N GLY A 109 -14.97 -4.36 2.20
CA GLY A 109 -16.25 -4.92 2.67
C GLY A 109 -16.66 -4.50 4.07
N HIS A 110 -15.76 -3.94 4.87
CA HIS A 110 -16.12 -3.34 6.15
C HIS A 110 -16.89 -2.01 5.94
N THR A 111 -17.82 -1.71 6.82
CA THR A 111 -18.67 -0.50 6.73
C THR A 111 -17.90 0.81 6.80
N ASP A 112 -16.73 0.83 7.43
CA ASP A 112 -15.87 2.00 7.56
C ASP A 112 -14.89 2.19 6.38
N ALA A 113 -14.72 1.20 5.51
CA ALA A 113 -13.77 1.30 4.39
C ALA A 113 -14.08 2.46 3.43
N PRO A 114 -15.36 2.78 3.10
CA PRO A 114 -15.70 3.96 2.31
C PRO A 114 -15.25 5.27 2.98
N ALA A 115 -15.58 5.46 4.26
CA ALA A 115 -15.23 6.67 5.00
C ALA A 115 -13.70 6.86 5.13
N LEU A 116 -12.94 5.78 5.35
CA LEU A 116 -11.47 5.82 5.35
C LEU A 116 -10.89 6.21 3.99
N SER A 117 -11.50 5.78 2.89
CA SER A 117 -11.08 6.16 1.54
C SER A 117 -11.35 7.65 1.26
N VAL A 118 -12.50 8.17 1.70
CA VAL A 118 -12.82 9.60 1.62
C VAL A 118 -11.91 10.43 2.53
N LEU A 119 -11.66 9.95 3.76
CA LEU A 119 -10.74 10.59 4.71
C LEU A 119 -9.34 10.80 4.10
N ALA A 120 -8.81 9.78 3.43
CA ALA A 120 -7.51 9.89 2.78
C ALA A 120 -7.48 11.00 1.72
N ALA A 121 -8.51 11.11 0.88
CA ALA A 121 -8.64 12.16 -0.11
C ALA A 121 -8.83 13.52 0.55
N PHE A 122 -9.62 13.61 1.60
CA PHE A 122 -9.89 14.83 2.35
C PHE A 122 -8.62 15.41 2.99
N LEU A 123 -7.85 14.59 3.72
CA LEU A 123 -6.59 15.01 4.32
C LEU A 123 -5.54 15.38 3.27
N ARG A 124 -5.45 14.60 2.18
CA ARG A 124 -4.51 14.87 1.09
C ARG A 124 -4.77 16.22 0.45
N ASN A 125 -6.01 16.50 0.07
CA ASN A 125 -6.35 17.71 -0.69
C ASN A 125 -6.46 18.95 0.22
N GLY A 126 -7.02 18.81 1.41
CA GLY A 126 -7.29 19.93 2.31
C GLY A 126 -6.08 20.38 3.13
N PHE A 127 -5.13 19.51 3.42
CA PHE A 127 -3.99 19.82 4.28
C PHE A 127 -2.64 19.39 3.69
N LEU A 128 -2.46 18.09 3.41
CA LEU A 128 -1.14 17.52 3.15
C LEU A 128 -0.50 18.03 1.86
N HIS A 129 -1.26 18.22 0.80
CA HIS A 129 -0.73 18.75 -0.47
C HIS A 129 -0.08 20.11 -0.29
N ARG A 130 -0.77 21.03 0.38
CA ARG A 130 -0.26 22.36 0.67
C ARG A 130 0.98 22.30 1.57
N THR A 131 0.91 21.57 2.69
CA THR A 131 1.93 21.58 3.72
C THR A 131 3.20 20.84 3.28
N ILE A 132 3.05 19.66 2.70
CA ILE A 132 4.19 18.81 2.33
C ILE A 132 4.79 19.23 0.99
N ARG A 133 3.95 19.51 -0.02
CA ARG A 133 4.44 19.78 -1.37
C ARG A 133 4.70 21.27 -1.60
N GLU A 134 3.70 22.14 -1.39
CA GLU A 134 3.81 23.56 -1.76
C GLU A 134 4.73 24.32 -0.79
N GLN A 135 4.57 24.10 0.51
CA GLN A 135 5.36 24.76 1.55
C GLN A 135 6.62 23.95 1.89
N GLY A 136 6.51 22.63 1.97
CA GLY A 136 7.59 21.73 2.37
C GLY A 136 8.59 21.42 1.27
N GLY A 137 8.24 21.57 0.01
CA GLY A 137 9.12 21.34 -1.13
C GLY A 137 9.30 19.87 -1.52
N ALA A 138 8.53 18.93 -0.95
CA ALA A 138 8.53 17.55 -1.38
C ALA A 138 8.01 17.39 -2.81
N TYR A 139 8.55 16.44 -3.56
CA TYR A 139 8.05 16.14 -4.91
C TYR A 139 6.61 15.65 -4.89
N GLY A 140 6.24 14.85 -3.89
CA GLY A 140 4.88 14.39 -3.67
C GLY A 140 4.67 13.94 -2.23
N GLY A 141 3.40 13.94 -1.82
CA GLY A 141 3.00 13.48 -0.49
C GLY A 141 1.49 13.43 -0.36
N GLY A 142 1.01 12.75 0.65
CA GLY A 142 -0.41 12.66 0.92
C GLY A 142 -0.80 11.47 1.76
N ALA A 143 -2.09 11.15 1.72
CA ALA A 143 -2.68 10.01 2.41
C ALA A 143 -3.40 9.08 1.44
N SER A 144 -3.49 7.80 1.79
CA SER A 144 -4.23 6.78 1.07
C SER A 144 -4.76 5.71 2.03
N HIS A 145 -5.94 5.17 1.73
CA HIS A 145 -6.46 3.95 2.36
C HIS A 145 -6.32 2.78 1.39
N ASP A 146 -5.67 1.71 1.84
CA ASP A 146 -5.56 0.46 1.09
C ASP A 146 -6.37 -0.63 1.80
N PRO A 147 -7.60 -0.88 1.36
CA PRO A 147 -8.46 -1.87 1.98
C PRO A 147 -8.03 -3.33 1.66
N THR A 148 -7.07 -3.54 0.77
CA THR A 148 -6.56 -4.88 0.45
C THR A 148 -5.67 -5.40 1.58
N ILE A 149 -4.86 -4.51 2.15
CA ILE A 149 -3.99 -4.82 3.30
C ILE A 149 -4.52 -4.24 4.61
N ALA A 150 -5.71 -3.65 4.60
CA ALA A 150 -6.35 -3.01 5.75
C ALA A 150 -5.44 -1.97 6.42
N ALA A 151 -4.90 -1.03 5.65
CA ALA A 151 -4.00 0.00 6.13
C ALA A 151 -4.37 1.40 5.63
N PHE A 152 -4.29 2.38 6.54
CA PHE A 152 -4.29 3.79 6.18
C PHE A 152 -2.85 4.28 6.21
N ARG A 153 -2.42 5.00 5.17
CA ARG A 153 -1.02 5.38 4.98
C ARG A 153 -0.89 6.86 4.69
N PHE A 154 0.08 7.49 5.35
CA PHE A 154 0.68 8.76 4.96
C PHE A 154 2.01 8.49 4.30
N LEU A 155 2.38 9.28 3.32
CA LEU A 155 3.66 9.17 2.64
C LEU A 155 4.14 10.53 2.15
N SER A 156 5.47 10.70 2.12
CA SER A 156 6.14 11.74 1.34
C SER A 156 7.22 11.12 0.46
N TYR A 157 7.46 11.74 -0.67
CA TYR A 157 8.34 11.25 -1.70
C TYR A 157 9.30 12.33 -2.16
N ARG A 158 10.62 12.05 -2.12
CA ARG A 158 11.68 13.01 -2.42
C ARG A 158 11.50 14.30 -1.61
N ASP A 159 11.48 14.17 -0.32
CA ASP A 159 11.21 15.24 0.62
C ASP A 159 12.54 15.82 1.15
N PRO A 160 12.75 17.14 1.09
CA PRO A 160 13.91 17.76 1.71
C PRO A 160 13.82 17.77 3.25
N ARG A 161 12.60 17.66 3.81
CA ARG A 161 12.32 17.63 5.25
C ARG A 161 12.11 16.18 5.71
N LEU A 162 12.26 15.95 7.02
CA LEU A 162 12.02 14.64 7.62
C LEU A 162 11.10 14.76 8.83
N VAL A 163 11.57 15.41 9.88
CA VAL A 163 10.83 15.51 11.15
C VAL A 163 9.56 16.31 10.97
N GLU A 164 9.65 17.46 10.35
CA GLU A 164 8.53 18.35 10.08
C GLU A 164 7.46 17.66 9.22
N THR A 165 7.87 16.77 8.31
CA THR A 165 6.92 16.00 7.50
C THR A 165 6.19 14.93 8.31
N LEU A 166 6.87 14.28 9.25
CA LEU A 166 6.22 13.35 10.18
C LEU A 166 5.24 14.08 11.11
N GLU A 167 5.62 15.29 11.55
CA GLU A 167 4.75 16.18 12.32
C GLU A 167 3.54 16.66 11.50
N ASP A 168 3.73 16.96 10.21
CA ASP A 168 2.65 17.35 9.29
C ASP A 168 1.62 16.22 9.10
N PHE A 169 2.04 14.96 9.12
CA PHE A 169 1.10 13.84 9.08
C PHE A 169 0.17 13.86 10.30
N ASP A 170 0.72 14.05 11.49
CA ASP A 170 -0.06 14.13 12.73
C ASP A 170 -0.91 15.40 12.79
N ALA A 171 -0.34 16.54 12.36
CA ALA A 171 -1.05 17.80 12.28
C ALA A 171 -2.26 17.75 11.33
N SER A 172 -2.22 16.93 10.28
CA SER A 172 -3.37 16.74 9.38
C SER A 172 -4.56 16.08 10.09
N ILE A 173 -4.30 15.17 11.01
CA ILE A 173 -5.35 14.52 11.82
C ILE A 173 -5.92 15.53 12.82
N ALA A 174 -5.06 16.27 13.52
CA ALA A 174 -5.49 17.32 14.44
C ALA A 174 -6.31 18.40 13.71
N TRP A 175 -5.87 18.83 12.52
CA TRP A 175 -6.62 19.76 11.67
C TRP A 175 -8.04 19.26 11.37
N LEU A 176 -8.21 17.97 11.02
CA LEU A 176 -9.54 17.40 10.80
C LEU A 176 -10.42 17.47 12.05
N LEU A 177 -9.85 17.13 13.20
CA LEU A 177 -10.62 16.97 14.46
C LEU A 177 -10.94 18.31 15.12
N GLU A 178 -10.04 19.28 15.04
CA GLU A 178 -10.11 20.54 15.79
C GLU A 178 -10.67 21.71 14.98
N THR A 179 -10.72 21.58 13.63
CA THR A 179 -11.19 22.68 12.76
C THR A 179 -12.61 22.41 12.25
N GLN A 180 -13.34 23.48 12.00
CA GLN A 180 -14.61 23.39 11.27
C GLN A 180 -14.33 23.29 9.78
N HIS A 181 -15.04 22.39 9.11
CA HIS A 181 -14.86 22.12 7.69
C HIS A 181 -16.15 22.41 6.92
N GLU A 182 -15.99 22.94 5.73
CA GLU A 182 -17.10 23.21 4.82
C GLU A 182 -17.54 21.90 4.14
N GLN A 183 -18.86 21.81 3.90
CA GLN A 183 -19.44 20.66 3.19
C GLN A 183 -18.84 20.48 1.78
N LEU A 184 -18.51 21.59 1.11
CA LEU A 184 -17.90 21.57 -0.22
C LEU A 184 -16.57 20.78 -0.23
N ALA A 185 -15.72 20.93 0.79
CA ALA A 185 -14.47 20.20 0.89
C ALA A 185 -14.68 18.67 0.98
N LEU A 186 -15.74 18.25 1.68
CA LEU A 186 -16.13 16.84 1.71
C LEU A 186 -16.62 16.35 0.34
N GLU A 187 -17.45 17.14 -0.35
CA GLU A 187 -17.95 16.81 -1.68
C GLU A 187 -16.82 16.65 -2.70
N GLU A 188 -15.83 17.54 -2.66
CA GLU A 188 -14.63 17.44 -3.49
C GLU A 188 -13.82 16.16 -3.19
N ALA A 189 -13.69 15.77 -1.93
CA ALA A 189 -13.03 14.52 -1.55
C ALA A 189 -13.81 13.29 -2.05
N ILE A 190 -15.13 13.27 -1.89
CA ILE A 190 -16.01 12.22 -2.41
C ILE A 190 -15.87 12.11 -3.93
N LEU A 191 -15.95 13.24 -4.66
CA LEU A 191 -15.79 13.27 -6.11
C LEU A 191 -14.42 12.75 -6.55
N SER A 192 -13.35 13.11 -5.83
CA SER A 192 -11.99 12.62 -6.09
C SER A 192 -11.90 11.09 -5.98
N VAL A 193 -12.50 10.51 -4.94
CA VAL A 193 -12.53 9.05 -4.75
C VAL A 193 -13.37 8.38 -5.84
N MET A 194 -14.56 8.93 -6.14
CA MET A 194 -15.43 8.40 -7.19
C MET A 194 -14.78 8.44 -8.56
N ALA A 195 -14.12 9.55 -8.91
CA ALA A 195 -13.39 9.68 -10.18
C ALA A 195 -12.26 8.65 -10.31
N SER A 196 -11.59 8.32 -9.20
CA SER A 196 -10.56 7.27 -9.16
C SER A 196 -11.14 5.87 -9.39
N LEU A 197 -12.31 5.58 -8.82
CA LEU A 197 -13.02 4.31 -9.00
C LEU A 197 -13.56 4.13 -10.43
N ASP A 198 -14.02 5.21 -11.03
CA ASP A 198 -14.67 5.22 -12.35
C ASP A 198 -13.69 5.50 -13.50
N LYS A 199 -12.40 5.65 -13.18
CA LYS A 199 -11.39 5.89 -14.21
C LYS A 199 -11.42 4.76 -15.25
N PRO A 200 -11.69 5.06 -16.54
CA PRO A 200 -11.71 4.05 -17.59
C PRO A 200 -10.33 3.39 -17.71
N GLY A 201 -10.32 2.07 -17.79
CA GLY A 201 -9.14 1.29 -18.10
C GLY A 201 -9.02 0.99 -19.60
N SER A 202 -7.86 0.51 -20.05
CA SER A 202 -7.77 -0.17 -21.34
C SER A 202 -8.57 -1.49 -21.26
N PRO A 203 -8.99 -2.07 -22.40
CA PRO A 203 -9.68 -3.38 -22.38
C PRO A 203 -8.94 -4.45 -21.59
N ALA A 204 -7.60 -4.52 -21.74
CA ALA A 204 -6.76 -5.43 -20.96
C ALA A 204 -6.72 -5.07 -19.46
N GLY A 205 -6.73 -3.78 -19.12
CA GLY A 205 -6.79 -3.29 -17.74
C GLY A 205 -8.13 -3.65 -17.07
N GLU A 206 -9.23 -3.48 -17.79
CA GLU A 206 -10.58 -3.86 -17.34
C GLU A 206 -10.68 -5.38 -17.09
N ALA A 207 -10.20 -6.19 -18.02
CA ALA A 207 -10.21 -7.64 -17.88
C ALA A 207 -9.37 -8.12 -16.69
N LYS A 208 -8.17 -7.55 -16.51
CA LYS A 208 -7.34 -7.83 -15.33
C LYS A 208 -8.03 -7.43 -14.03
N ARG A 209 -8.66 -6.25 -14.00
CA ARG A 209 -9.40 -5.79 -12.83
C ARG A 209 -10.55 -6.74 -12.48
N ASP A 210 -11.37 -7.11 -13.46
CA ASP A 210 -12.48 -8.05 -13.25
C ASP A 210 -11.98 -9.42 -12.76
N PHE A 211 -10.88 -9.92 -13.34
CA PHE A 211 -10.25 -11.16 -12.90
C PHE A 211 -9.82 -11.09 -11.44
N HIS A 212 -9.11 -10.03 -11.04
CA HIS A 212 -8.68 -9.82 -9.65
C HIS A 212 -9.88 -9.64 -8.70
N GLU A 213 -10.91 -8.92 -9.11
CA GLU A 213 -12.11 -8.75 -8.30
C GLU A 213 -12.81 -10.08 -8.02
N ARG A 214 -12.96 -10.93 -9.04
CA ARG A 214 -13.51 -12.29 -8.88
C ARG A 214 -12.63 -13.16 -7.98
N LEU A 215 -11.30 -13.08 -8.14
CA LEU A 215 -10.34 -13.83 -7.35
C LEU A 215 -10.46 -13.51 -5.85
N PHE A 216 -10.72 -12.23 -5.52
CA PHE A 216 -10.88 -11.77 -4.14
C PHE A 216 -12.33 -11.64 -3.67
N GLY A 217 -13.29 -12.22 -4.41
CA GLY A 217 -14.70 -12.21 -4.04
C GLY A 217 -15.36 -10.82 -4.08
N ARG A 218 -14.78 -9.85 -4.79
CA ARG A 218 -15.32 -8.50 -4.95
C ARG A 218 -16.38 -8.48 -6.03
N THR A 219 -17.62 -8.78 -5.63
CA THR A 219 -18.77 -8.86 -6.53
C THR A 219 -19.26 -7.47 -6.98
N ALA A 220 -20.16 -7.45 -7.99
CA ALA A 220 -20.85 -6.23 -8.40
C ALA A 220 -21.64 -5.59 -7.23
N GLU A 221 -22.23 -6.42 -6.36
CA GLU A 221 -22.92 -5.94 -5.15
C GLU A 221 -21.95 -5.29 -4.17
N HIS A 222 -20.77 -5.87 -3.97
CA HIS A 222 -19.72 -5.25 -3.16
C HIS A 222 -19.36 -3.86 -3.70
N ARG A 223 -19.18 -3.71 -5.02
CA ARG A 223 -18.90 -2.41 -5.65
C ARG A 223 -20.04 -1.42 -5.45
N ARG A 224 -21.28 -1.88 -5.59
CA ARG A 224 -22.46 -1.04 -5.37
C ARG A 224 -22.53 -0.50 -3.94
N LEU A 225 -22.27 -1.35 -2.94
CA LEU A 225 -22.25 -0.97 -1.54
C LEU A 225 -21.09 -0.01 -1.22
N LEU A 226 -19.90 -0.26 -1.75
CA LEU A 226 -18.75 0.63 -1.61
C LEU A 226 -19.06 2.03 -2.16
N ARG A 227 -19.62 2.12 -3.36
CA ARG A 227 -20.01 3.39 -3.98
C ARG A 227 -21.07 4.13 -3.15
N ALA A 228 -22.10 3.42 -2.71
CA ALA A 228 -23.14 4.00 -1.86
C ALA A 228 -22.56 4.53 -0.54
N GLY A 229 -21.64 3.78 0.07
CA GLY A 229 -20.95 4.20 1.29
C GLY A 229 -20.08 5.43 1.09
N ILE A 230 -19.34 5.53 -0.04
CA ILE A 230 -18.52 6.71 -0.37
C ILE A 230 -19.41 7.94 -0.52
N VAL A 231 -20.49 7.84 -1.31
CA VAL A 231 -21.41 8.97 -1.53
C VAL A 231 -22.15 9.37 -0.25
N GLY A 232 -22.44 8.42 0.62
CA GLY A 232 -23.11 8.66 1.90
C GLY A 232 -22.19 9.09 3.05
N THR A 233 -20.87 9.22 2.83
CA THR A 233 -19.91 9.61 3.87
C THR A 233 -20.17 11.05 4.32
N THR A 234 -20.14 11.28 5.64
CA THR A 234 -20.32 12.59 6.29
C THR A 234 -19.03 13.08 6.95
N LEU A 235 -18.94 14.37 7.31
CA LEU A 235 -17.82 14.91 8.09
C LEU A 235 -17.70 14.22 9.46
N ASP A 236 -18.82 13.84 10.08
CA ASP A 236 -18.81 13.12 11.34
C ASP A 236 -18.27 11.69 11.18
N ASP A 237 -18.52 11.04 10.04
CA ASP A 237 -17.89 9.76 9.72
C ASP A 237 -16.38 9.90 9.57
N LEU A 238 -15.89 10.98 8.93
CA LEU A 238 -14.45 11.22 8.81
C LEU A 238 -13.79 11.38 10.17
N ARG A 239 -14.40 12.17 11.08
CA ARG A 239 -13.90 12.34 12.45
C ARG A 239 -13.91 11.02 13.21
N ARG A 240 -15.02 10.31 13.17
CA ARG A 240 -15.19 9.02 13.86
C ARG A 240 -14.15 7.99 13.43
N VAL A 241 -13.92 7.82 12.12
CA VAL A 241 -12.93 6.84 11.64
C VAL A 241 -11.49 7.30 11.93
N ALA A 242 -11.20 8.60 11.91
CA ALA A 242 -9.89 9.11 12.31
C ALA A 242 -9.61 8.82 13.79
N GLU A 243 -10.53 9.13 14.70
CA GLU A 243 -10.43 8.85 16.14
C GLU A 243 -10.35 7.34 16.44
N THR A 244 -11.02 6.52 15.64
CA THR A 244 -11.03 5.06 15.85
C THR A 244 -9.74 4.41 15.43
N TYR A 245 -9.21 4.75 14.25
CA TYR A 245 -8.13 4.01 13.59
C TYR A 245 -6.78 4.72 13.58
N LEU A 246 -6.74 6.07 13.57
CA LEU A 246 -5.49 6.82 13.43
C LEU A 246 -4.89 7.22 14.79
N LYS A 247 -4.84 6.28 15.70
CA LYS A 247 -4.30 6.49 17.06
C LYS A 247 -2.76 6.42 17.03
N PRO A 248 -2.06 7.39 17.64
CA PRO A 248 -0.59 7.45 17.61
C PRO A 248 0.10 6.15 18.05
N GLU A 249 -0.44 5.46 19.05
CA GLU A 249 0.10 4.20 19.58
C GLU A 249 0.02 3.02 18.60
N LEU A 250 -0.82 3.11 17.57
CA LEU A 250 -0.97 2.09 16.54
C LEU A 250 -0.12 2.36 15.30
N ALA A 251 0.53 3.52 15.25
CA ALA A 251 1.28 3.95 14.09
C ALA A 251 2.57 3.14 13.89
N SER A 252 2.79 2.67 12.68
CA SER A 252 4.09 2.26 12.20
C SER A 252 4.72 3.41 11.42
N THR A 253 6.01 3.70 11.68
CA THR A 253 6.75 4.75 10.98
C THR A 253 7.97 4.15 10.30
N ALA A 254 8.15 4.45 9.03
CA ALA A 254 9.34 4.07 8.28
C ALA A 254 9.89 5.28 7.51
N VAL A 255 11.20 5.47 7.61
CA VAL A 255 11.90 6.57 6.93
C VAL A 255 13.08 6.00 6.16
N ILE A 256 13.29 6.49 4.93
CA ILE A 256 14.57 6.32 4.22
C ILE A 256 15.24 7.68 4.18
N THR A 257 16.47 7.76 4.63
CA THR A 257 17.20 9.02 4.76
C THR A 257 18.71 8.84 4.52
N HIS A 258 19.45 9.94 4.58
CA HIS A 258 20.91 9.99 4.56
C HIS A 258 21.50 10.13 5.96
N THR A 259 22.82 10.04 6.09
CA THR A 259 23.52 10.09 7.41
C THR A 259 23.15 11.34 8.22
N ALA A 260 23.17 12.53 7.61
CA ALA A 260 22.82 13.76 8.33
C ALA A 260 21.33 13.78 8.76
N GLY A 261 20.41 13.19 7.99
CA GLY A 261 19.01 13.02 8.40
C GLY A 261 18.88 12.07 9.59
N ALA A 262 19.70 11.03 9.64
CA ALA A 262 19.75 10.13 10.79
C ALA A 262 20.26 10.83 12.07
N ASP A 263 21.21 11.75 11.95
CA ASP A 263 21.68 12.55 13.07
C ASP A 263 20.57 13.48 13.60
N ILE A 264 19.78 14.09 12.71
CA ILE A 264 18.59 14.89 13.10
C ILE A 264 17.58 14.04 13.86
N VAL A 265 17.27 12.84 13.39
CA VAL A 265 16.34 11.90 14.06
C VAL A 265 16.83 11.60 15.48
N LYS A 266 18.15 11.40 15.66
CA LYS A 266 18.77 11.16 16.96
C LYS A 266 18.72 12.39 17.87
N GLU A 267 19.02 13.58 17.35
CA GLU A 267 18.96 14.86 18.10
C GLU A 267 17.54 15.16 18.57
N ARG A 268 16.54 14.89 17.74
CA ARG A 268 15.13 15.06 18.05
C ARG A 268 14.53 13.91 18.87
N GLN A 269 15.34 12.89 19.21
CA GLN A 269 14.95 11.74 20.02
C GLN A 269 13.72 10.97 19.47
N LEU A 270 13.56 10.91 18.14
CA LEU A 270 12.50 10.11 17.54
C LEU A 270 12.77 8.62 17.77
N PRO A 271 11.77 7.81 18.15
CA PRO A 271 11.95 6.41 18.51
C PRO A 271 12.11 5.50 17.27
N LEU A 272 13.00 5.85 16.35
CA LEU A 272 13.24 5.09 15.13
C LEU A 272 14.49 4.22 15.26
N THR A 273 14.33 2.92 15.06
CA THR A 273 15.45 1.97 15.02
C THR A 273 16.22 2.12 13.71
N ARG A 274 17.52 2.42 13.81
CA ARG A 274 18.37 2.61 12.64
C ARG A 274 18.75 1.27 11.99
N GLN A 275 18.63 1.23 10.66
CA GLN A 275 19.12 0.18 9.79
C GLN A 275 19.99 0.81 8.69
N ASP A 276 21.12 0.21 8.36
CA ASP A 276 22.01 0.70 7.30
C ASP A 276 21.83 -0.17 6.05
N LEU A 277 21.51 0.47 4.92
CA LEU A 277 21.29 -0.21 3.62
C LEU A 277 22.59 -0.46 2.85
N LEU A 278 23.73 0.15 3.25
CA LEU A 278 25.03 0.04 2.56
C LEU A 278 26.11 -0.47 3.50
#